data_0029b54470dab2fb6bfec4d69e6788c9
#
_entry.id   0029b54470dab2fb6bfec4d69e6788c9
#
_cell.length_a   1.000
_cell.length_b   1.000
_cell.length_c   1.000
_cell.angle_alpha   90.00
_cell.angle_beta   90.00
_cell.angle_gamma   90.00
#
_symmetry.space_group_name_H-M   'P 1'
#
loop_
_entity.id
_entity.type
_entity.pdbx_description
1 polymer ?
#
loop_
_entity_poly.entity_id
_entity_poly.type
_entity_poly.pdbx_seq_one_letter_code
_entity_poly.pdbx_strand_id
1 'polypeptide(L)'
;MAHNNADAQIAVFLDVENLAIHAQQQGIAFSVGPIVDRARMEGRVIVARAYGDFAKPFMYRVLLDLQRSVFELGQLPTDIKGKNTADMLLALDALEMCLQPSAPNVIIIGSGDRDYVPLVQRLRRYGA
;
A
#
# COMPACT_ATOMS: atom_id res chain seq x y z
N MET A 1 12.86 25.92 5.11
CA MET A 1 12.71 25.44 6.50
C MET A 1 12.65 23.93 6.51
N ALA A 2 13.53 23.35 7.27
CA ALA A 2 13.49 21.90 7.43
C ALA A 2 12.26 21.54 8.26
N HIS A 3 11.34 20.83 7.67
CA HIS A 3 10.22 20.30 8.42
C HIS A 3 10.69 19.09 9.19
N ASN A 4 10.49 19.15 10.50
CA ASN A 4 10.65 17.96 11.31
C ASN A 4 9.42 17.08 11.07
N ASN A 5 9.55 16.08 10.18
CA ASN A 5 8.46 15.17 9.84
C ASN A 5 8.30 14.03 10.85
N ALA A 6 9.05 14.09 11.98
CA ALA A 6 8.98 13.04 12.99
C ALA A 6 7.56 12.85 13.54
N ASP A 7 6.77 13.93 13.57
CA ASP A 7 5.38 13.88 14.05
C ASP A 7 4.36 13.60 12.95
N ALA A 8 4.79 13.56 11.70
CA ALA A 8 3.88 13.21 10.61
C ALA A 8 3.44 11.76 10.73
N GLN A 9 2.16 11.54 10.51
CA GLN A 9 1.56 10.20 10.53
C GLN A 9 1.41 9.70 9.11
N ILE A 10 1.94 8.50 8.87
CA ILE A 10 2.03 7.92 7.53
C ILE A 10 1.17 6.67 7.44
N ALA A 11 0.36 6.57 6.41
CA ALA A 11 -0.34 5.35 6.04
C ALA A 11 0.24 4.80 4.74
N VAL A 12 0.52 3.51 4.69
CA VAL A 12 1.07 2.84 3.52
C VAL A 12 0.06 1.81 3.02
N PHE A 13 -0.32 1.93 1.75
CA PHE A 13 -1.23 1.00 1.08
C PHE A 13 -0.54 0.43 -0.15
N LEU A 14 -0.38 -0.89 -0.20
CA LEU A 14 0.35 -1.54 -1.28
C LEU A 14 -0.56 -2.51 -2.04
N ASP A 15 -0.63 -2.34 -3.35
CA ASP A 15 -1.13 -3.36 -4.27
C ASP A 15 0.01 -4.35 -4.50
N VAL A 16 0.23 -5.23 -3.52
CA VAL A 16 1.46 -6.00 -3.44
C VAL A 16 1.53 -7.11 -4.48
N GLU A 17 0.42 -7.68 -4.88
CA GLU A 17 0.41 -8.69 -5.94
C GLU A 17 0.86 -8.07 -7.26
N ASN A 18 0.36 -6.89 -7.59
CA ASN A 18 0.75 -6.16 -8.78
C ASN A 18 2.24 -5.80 -8.74
N LEU A 19 2.74 -5.32 -7.60
CA LEU A 19 4.15 -5.00 -7.43
C LEU A 19 5.03 -6.25 -7.57
N ALA A 20 4.61 -7.37 -7.00
CA ALA A 20 5.36 -8.62 -7.09
C ALA A 20 5.42 -9.15 -8.52
N ILE A 21 4.32 -9.05 -9.27
CA ILE A 21 4.27 -9.45 -10.67
C ILE A 21 5.22 -8.59 -11.51
N HIS A 22 5.19 -7.27 -11.31
CA HIS A 22 6.10 -6.37 -12.02
C HIS A 22 7.56 -6.67 -11.72
N ALA A 23 7.89 -6.93 -10.46
CA ALA A 23 9.26 -7.28 -10.07
C ALA A 23 9.71 -8.58 -10.74
N GLN A 24 8.83 -9.57 -10.78
CA GLN A 24 9.12 -10.86 -11.41
C GLN A 24 9.39 -10.69 -12.91
N GLN A 25 8.61 -9.86 -13.58
CA GLN A 25 8.80 -9.58 -15.02
C GLN A 25 10.14 -8.93 -15.31
N GLN A 26 10.68 -8.18 -14.36
CA GLN A 26 11.97 -7.52 -14.47
C GLN A 26 13.13 -8.35 -13.90
N GLY A 27 12.85 -9.56 -13.44
CA GLY A 27 13.88 -10.43 -12.85
C GLY A 27 14.37 -9.97 -11.49
N ILE A 28 13.59 -9.18 -10.77
CA ILE A 28 13.94 -8.62 -9.48
C ILE A 28 13.10 -9.30 -8.39
N ALA A 29 13.72 -9.63 -7.26
CA ALA A 29 12.99 -10.13 -6.10
C ALA A 29 12.29 -8.96 -5.42
N PHE A 30 10.98 -9.08 -5.22
CA PHE A 30 10.20 -8.06 -4.52
C PHE A 30 10.49 -8.09 -3.03
N SER A 31 10.68 -6.91 -2.44
CA SER A 31 10.82 -6.76 -0.99
C SER A 31 10.12 -5.49 -0.54
N VAL A 32 9.42 -5.57 0.60
CA VAL A 32 8.75 -4.38 1.19
C VAL A 32 9.69 -3.55 2.06
N GLY A 33 10.85 -4.08 2.42
CA GLY A 33 11.80 -3.38 3.28
C GLY A 33 12.12 -1.95 2.82
N PRO A 34 12.56 -1.76 1.57
CA PRO A 34 12.86 -0.43 1.06
C PRO A 34 11.66 0.53 1.11
N ILE A 35 10.46 0.02 0.88
CA ILE A 35 9.23 0.83 0.93
C ILE A 35 8.98 1.31 2.37
N VAL A 36 9.11 0.40 3.33
CA VAL A 36 8.94 0.74 4.76
C VAL A 36 10.01 1.74 5.20
N ASP A 37 11.26 1.53 4.81
CA ASP A 37 12.34 2.43 5.15
C ASP A 37 12.07 3.83 4.60
N ARG A 38 11.62 3.94 3.37
CA ARG A 38 11.27 5.22 2.78
C ARG A 38 10.11 5.88 3.51
N ALA A 39 9.11 5.11 3.89
CA ALA A 39 7.96 5.63 4.63
C ALA A 39 8.40 6.19 5.98
N ARG A 40 9.30 5.50 6.67
CA ARG A 40 9.82 5.95 7.97
C ARG A 40 10.62 7.23 7.87
N MET A 41 11.21 7.51 6.72
CA MET A 41 11.89 8.79 6.50
C MET A 41 10.90 9.96 6.43
N GLU A 42 9.66 9.70 6.04
CA GLU A 42 8.63 10.74 5.95
C GLU A 42 7.92 11.00 7.28
N GLY A 43 7.97 10.04 8.21
CA GLY A 43 7.34 10.18 9.51
C GLY A 43 7.10 8.84 10.18
N ARG A 44 6.09 8.80 11.05
CA ARG A 44 5.74 7.59 11.78
C ARG A 44 4.67 6.81 11.02
N VAL A 45 4.96 5.57 10.69
CA VAL A 45 4.00 4.70 10.01
C VAL A 45 2.97 4.20 11.03
N ILE A 46 1.74 4.66 10.88
CA ILE A 46 0.63 4.28 11.77
C ILE A 46 -0.26 3.19 11.17
N VAL A 47 -0.26 3.08 9.85
CA VAL A 47 -1.01 2.03 9.13
C VAL A 47 -0.14 1.52 7.99
N ALA A 48 -0.07 0.21 7.87
CA ALA A 48 0.59 -0.45 6.74
C ALA A 48 -0.31 -1.61 6.32
N ARG A 49 -0.83 -1.55 5.10
CA ARG A 49 -1.79 -2.54 4.60
C ARG A 49 -1.43 -2.96 3.18
N ALA A 50 -1.46 -4.26 2.94
CA ALA A 50 -1.12 -4.83 1.64
C ALA A 50 -2.29 -5.67 1.11
N TYR A 51 -2.57 -5.52 -0.17
CA TYR A 51 -3.71 -6.18 -0.84
C TYR A 51 -3.19 -7.16 -1.88
N GLY A 52 -3.78 -8.34 -1.91
CA GLY A 52 -3.43 -9.36 -2.88
C GLY A 52 -4.12 -10.68 -2.56
N ASP A 53 -3.99 -11.63 -3.47
CA ASP A 53 -4.43 -13.00 -3.22
C ASP A 53 -3.23 -13.79 -2.68
N PHE A 54 -3.15 -13.88 -1.36
CA PHE A 54 -2.04 -14.52 -0.67
C PHE A 54 -2.13 -16.06 -0.70
N ALA A 55 -3.22 -16.61 -1.23
CA ALA A 55 -3.33 -18.04 -1.44
C ALA A 55 -2.56 -18.52 -2.67
N LYS A 56 -2.19 -17.61 -3.58
CA LYS A 56 -1.38 -17.97 -4.75
C LYS A 56 0.02 -18.40 -4.33
N PRO A 57 0.54 -19.52 -4.87
CA PRO A 57 1.84 -20.04 -4.42
C PRO A 57 3.00 -19.05 -4.58
N PHE A 58 3.03 -18.26 -5.65
CA PHE A 58 4.12 -17.32 -5.87
C PHE A 58 4.13 -16.17 -4.85
N MET A 59 3.03 -15.97 -4.12
CA MET A 59 2.92 -14.92 -3.11
C MET A 59 3.46 -15.34 -1.74
N TYR A 60 3.91 -16.59 -1.60
CA TYR A 60 4.33 -17.10 -0.29
C TYR A 60 5.48 -16.29 0.32
N ARG A 61 6.51 -15.99 -0.48
CA ARG A 61 7.64 -15.18 0.00
C ARG A 61 7.23 -13.75 0.32
N VAL A 62 6.33 -13.20 -0.48
CA VAL A 62 5.77 -11.87 -0.25
C VAL A 62 5.02 -11.85 1.08
N LEU A 63 4.22 -12.88 1.33
CA LEU A 63 3.49 -13.01 2.59
C LEU A 63 4.41 -13.01 3.80
N LEU A 64 5.50 -13.79 3.74
CA LEU A 64 6.48 -13.84 4.84
C LEU A 64 7.13 -12.47 5.06
N ASP A 65 7.49 -11.79 3.99
CA ASP A 65 8.11 -10.47 4.05
C ASP A 65 7.16 -9.45 4.70
N LEU A 66 5.89 -9.48 4.31
CA LEU A 66 4.87 -8.59 4.88
C LEU A 66 4.65 -8.87 6.36
N GLN A 67 4.65 -10.14 6.77
CA GLN A 67 4.49 -10.49 8.17
C GLN A 67 5.65 -10.00 9.02
N ARG A 68 6.87 -10.06 8.50
CA ARG A 68 8.06 -9.53 9.19
C ARG A 68 7.99 -8.01 9.37
N SER A 69 7.37 -7.33 8.42
CA SER A 69 7.26 -5.87 8.42
C SER A 69 5.97 -5.37 9.09
N VAL A 70 5.18 -6.27 9.67
CA VAL A 70 3.95 -5.98 10.42
C VAL A 70 2.89 -5.29 9.57
N PHE A 71 2.70 -5.77 8.34
CA PHE A 71 1.62 -5.31 7.48
C PHE A 71 0.32 -6.04 7.80
N GLU A 72 -0.78 -5.31 7.76
CA GLU A 72 -2.11 -5.89 7.71
C GLU A 72 -2.34 -6.44 6.30
N LEU A 73 -2.95 -7.62 6.22
CA LEU A 73 -3.18 -8.29 4.95
C LEU A 73 -4.64 -8.12 4.52
N GLY A 74 -4.84 -7.51 3.35
CA GLY A 74 -6.14 -7.43 2.71
C GLY A 74 -6.28 -8.56 1.69
N GLN A 75 -6.76 -9.72 2.14
CA GLN A 75 -6.96 -10.87 1.27
C GLN A 75 -8.08 -10.60 0.28
N LEU A 76 -7.77 -10.77 -1.01
CA LEU A 76 -8.75 -10.65 -2.08
C LEU A 76 -9.50 -11.97 -2.26
N PRO A 77 -10.80 -11.91 -2.62
CA PRO A 77 -11.53 -13.13 -2.95
C PRO A 77 -10.89 -13.85 -4.14
N THR A 78 -10.67 -15.16 -3.98
CA THR A 78 -10.03 -15.97 -5.02
C THR A 78 -10.99 -16.37 -6.14
N ASP A 79 -12.30 -16.31 -5.88
CA ASP A 79 -13.36 -16.72 -6.78
C ASP A 79 -13.92 -15.58 -7.62
N ILE A 80 -13.55 -14.35 -7.34
CA ILE A 80 -14.00 -13.20 -8.12
C ILE A 80 -12.99 -12.95 -9.23
N LYS A 81 -13.43 -13.22 -10.47
CA LYS A 81 -12.63 -12.93 -11.66
C LYS A 81 -12.78 -11.45 -12.00
N GLY A 82 -12.05 -10.61 -11.29
CA GLY A 82 -12.04 -9.19 -11.57
C GLY A 82 -10.63 -8.66 -11.44
N LYS A 83 -10.17 -7.96 -12.45
CA LYS A 83 -8.81 -7.43 -12.48
C LYS A 83 -8.61 -6.26 -11.53
N ASN A 84 -9.70 -5.67 -11.00
CA ASN A 84 -9.64 -4.38 -10.30
C ASN A 84 -10.12 -4.47 -8.84
N THR A 85 -10.17 -5.67 -8.26
CA THR A 85 -10.66 -5.81 -6.88
C THR A 85 -9.69 -5.19 -5.88
N ALA A 86 -8.38 -5.36 -6.09
CA ALA A 86 -7.36 -4.77 -5.23
C ALA A 86 -7.44 -3.25 -5.28
N ASP A 87 -7.55 -2.68 -6.47
CA ASP A 87 -7.65 -1.24 -6.69
C ASP A 87 -8.83 -0.65 -5.94
N MET A 88 -9.98 -1.33 -6.04
CA MET A 88 -11.20 -0.87 -5.39
C MET A 88 -11.08 -0.87 -3.88
N LEU A 89 -10.61 -1.99 -3.30
CA LEU A 89 -10.47 -2.10 -1.86
C LEU A 89 -9.46 -1.11 -1.32
N LEU A 90 -8.31 -0.98 -1.98
CA LEU A 90 -7.28 -0.02 -1.59
C LEU A 90 -7.83 1.40 -1.65
N ALA A 91 -8.51 1.74 -2.74
CA ALA A 91 -9.06 3.08 -2.93
C ALA A 91 -10.08 3.42 -1.85
N LEU A 92 -10.99 2.49 -1.56
CA LEU A 92 -12.02 2.70 -0.55
C LEU A 92 -11.41 2.84 0.84
N ASP A 93 -10.44 2.00 1.17
CA ASP A 93 -9.79 2.05 2.48
C ASP A 93 -9.01 3.34 2.67
N ALA A 94 -8.27 3.77 1.65
CA ALA A 94 -7.48 5.00 1.72
C ALA A 94 -8.39 6.22 1.85
N LEU A 95 -9.46 6.27 1.08
CA LEU A 95 -10.42 7.37 1.13
C LEU A 95 -11.12 7.42 2.50
N GLU A 96 -11.60 6.28 2.97
CA GLU A 96 -12.26 6.18 4.28
C GLU A 96 -11.34 6.69 5.39
N MET A 97 -10.05 6.33 5.32
CA MET A 97 -9.08 6.78 6.32
C MET A 97 -8.91 8.29 6.29
N CYS A 98 -8.92 8.91 5.12
CA CYS A 98 -8.82 10.37 4.99
C CYS A 98 -10.00 11.10 5.58
N LEU A 99 -11.15 10.45 5.68
CA LEU A 99 -12.37 11.05 6.21
C LEU A 99 -12.49 10.92 7.73
N GLN A 100 -11.59 10.18 8.37
CA GLN A 100 -11.59 10.02 9.81
C GLN A 100 -10.94 11.22 10.51
N PRO A 101 -11.36 11.53 11.75
CA PRO A 101 -10.70 12.60 12.53
C PRO A 101 -9.21 12.35 12.76
N SER A 102 -8.79 11.10 12.79
CA SER A 102 -7.39 10.71 12.97
C SER A 102 -6.69 10.43 11.65
N ALA A 103 -7.09 11.12 10.59
CA ALA A 103 -6.51 10.91 9.25
C ALA A 103 -4.99 11.11 9.27
N PRO A 104 -4.24 10.29 8.52
CA PRO A 104 -2.79 10.46 8.40
C PRO A 104 -2.46 11.74 7.62
N ASN A 105 -1.27 12.26 7.86
CA ASN A 105 -0.77 13.42 7.13
C ASN A 105 -0.32 13.07 5.72
N VAL A 106 0.22 11.85 5.55
CA VAL A 106 0.76 11.39 4.28
C VAL A 106 0.24 10.00 4.01
N ILE A 107 -0.16 9.77 2.77
CA ILE A 107 -0.56 8.44 2.30
C ILE A 107 0.39 8.03 1.18
N ILE A 108 1.00 6.86 1.36
CA ILE A 108 1.87 6.27 0.35
C ILE A 108 1.10 5.13 -0.31
N ILE A 109 1.00 5.19 -1.62
CA ILE A 109 0.37 4.15 -2.42
C ILE A 109 1.43 3.50 -3.29
N GLY A 110 1.64 2.21 -3.08
CA GLY A 110 2.57 1.42 -3.88
C GLY A 110 1.82 0.55 -4.87
N SER A 111 2.00 0.85 -6.16
CA SER A 111 1.45 0.06 -7.24
C SER A 111 2.19 0.39 -8.53
N GLY A 112 2.25 -0.59 -9.44
CA GLY A 112 2.72 -0.35 -10.80
C GLY A 112 1.63 0.13 -11.73
N ASP A 113 0.42 0.36 -11.23
CA ASP A 113 -0.74 0.67 -12.05
C ASP A 113 -1.06 2.16 -12.02
N ARG A 114 -1.17 2.76 -13.21
CA ARG A 114 -1.53 4.18 -13.36
C ARG A 114 -2.99 4.46 -12.99
N ASP A 115 -3.81 3.43 -12.86
CA ASP A 115 -5.21 3.59 -12.51
C ASP A 115 -5.41 4.19 -11.12
N TYR A 116 -4.34 4.27 -10.31
CA TYR A 116 -4.39 4.93 -9.01
C TYR A 116 -4.27 6.46 -9.07
N VAL A 117 -3.95 7.04 -10.23
CA VAL A 117 -3.81 8.50 -10.35
C VAL A 117 -5.09 9.24 -9.94
N PRO A 118 -6.30 8.83 -10.36
CA PRO A 118 -7.52 9.49 -9.91
C PRO A 118 -7.70 9.44 -8.39
N LEU A 119 -7.30 8.35 -7.76
CA LEU A 119 -7.36 8.24 -6.30
C LEU A 119 -6.43 9.26 -5.64
N VAL A 120 -5.20 9.36 -6.11
CA VAL A 120 -4.23 10.31 -5.56
C VAL A 120 -4.76 11.73 -5.66
N GLN A 121 -5.35 12.10 -6.79
CA GLN A 121 -5.93 13.41 -6.99
C GLN A 121 -7.08 13.67 -6.02
N ARG A 122 -7.91 12.65 -5.77
CA ARG A 122 -9.04 12.78 -4.85
C ARG A 122 -8.56 12.92 -3.40
N LEU A 123 -7.56 12.15 -3.01
CA LEU A 123 -7.02 12.21 -1.65
C LEU A 123 -6.43 13.59 -1.34
N ARG A 124 -5.81 14.22 -2.32
CA ARG A 124 -5.26 15.57 -2.15
C ARG A 124 -6.31 16.60 -1.81
N ARG A 125 -7.55 16.40 -2.25
CA ARG A 125 -8.66 17.30 -1.89
C ARG A 125 -8.98 17.25 -0.41
N TYR A 126 -8.63 16.17 0.27
CA TYR A 126 -8.86 16.00 1.71
C TYR A 126 -7.59 16.27 2.53
N GLY A 127 -6.57 16.85 1.92
CA GLY A 127 -5.37 17.29 2.61
C GLY A 127 -4.27 16.26 2.77
N ALA A 128 -4.44 15.10 2.15
CA ALA A 128 -3.41 14.06 2.21
C ALA A 128 -2.32 14.25 1.14
#